data_1f7fd0e70f470d28480a0619a417ee90
#
_entry.id   1f7fd0e70f470d28480a0619a417ee90
#
_cell.length_a   1.000
_cell.length_b   1.000
_cell.length_c   1.000
_cell.angle_alpha   90.00
_cell.angle_beta   90.00
_cell.angle_gamma   90.00
#
_symmetry.space_group_name_H-M   'P 1'
#
loop_
_entity.id
_entity.type
_entity.pdbx_description
1 polymer ?
#
loop_
_entity_poly.entity_id
_entity_poly.type
_entity_poly.pdbx_seq_one_letter_code
_entity_poly.pdbx_strand_id
1 'polypeptide(L)'
;RHEMIWIRFSNAKKIFIIENEKPIYIQGNSCWFDSKKIHGTETNGYGVSLRVDGEFKSEFRDKIFGKNSRWMTLQEKDYDHNRLPWY
;
A
#
# COMPACT_ATOMS: atom_id res chain seq x y z
N ARG A 1 13.86 5.03 0.57
CA ARG A 1 12.75 4.09 0.68
C ARG A 1 11.46 4.85 0.91
N HIS A 2 10.49 4.60 0.07
CA HIS A 2 9.20 5.28 0.13
C HIS A 2 8.13 4.31 0.59
N GLU A 3 7.49 4.62 1.70
CA GLU A 3 6.53 3.74 2.31
C GLU A 3 5.17 4.41 2.35
N MET A 4 4.14 3.60 2.25
CA MET A 4 2.76 4.06 2.41
C MET A 4 2.03 3.13 3.36
N ILE A 5 1.31 3.73 4.28
CA ILE A 5 0.26 3.04 5.02
C ILE A 5 -1.06 3.53 4.44
N TRP A 6 -1.88 2.59 4.03
CA TRP A 6 -3.19 2.89 3.47
C TRP A 6 -4.25 2.18 4.31
N ILE A 7 -5.12 2.95 4.92
CA ILE A 7 -6.18 2.45 5.77
C ILE A 7 -7.50 2.79 5.11
N ARG A 8 -8.29 1.76 4.81
CA ARG A 8 -9.64 1.99 4.30
C ARG A 8 -10.65 1.83 5.41
N PHE A 9 -11.65 2.69 5.42
CA PHE A 9 -12.73 2.61 6.37
C PHE A 9 -13.83 1.70 5.84
N SER A 10 -14.78 1.35 6.70
CA SER A 10 -15.89 0.47 6.36
C SER A 10 -16.57 0.90 5.05
N ASN A 11 -16.81 -0.06 4.17
CA ASN A 11 -17.42 0.14 2.84
C ASN A 11 -16.55 0.92 1.85
N ALA A 12 -15.30 1.17 2.19
CA ALA A 12 -14.38 1.78 1.25
C ALA A 12 -14.01 0.79 0.14
N LYS A 13 -13.62 1.34 -1.00
CA LYS A 13 -13.14 0.55 -2.14
C LYS A 13 -11.94 -0.30 -1.72
N LYS A 14 -11.88 -1.51 -2.24
CA LYS A 14 -10.71 -2.37 -2.01
C LYS A 14 -9.48 -1.79 -2.69
N ILE A 15 -8.36 -1.95 -2.01
CA ILE A 15 -7.05 -1.52 -2.47
C ILE A 15 -6.38 -2.70 -3.15
N PHE A 16 -5.70 -2.45 -4.26
CA PHE A 16 -4.88 -3.45 -4.90
C PHE A 16 -3.46 -2.93 -5.13
N ILE A 17 -2.54 -3.86 -5.21
CA ILE A 17 -1.13 -3.61 -5.52
C ILE A 17 -0.77 -4.55 -6.65
N ILE A 18 -0.04 -4.06 -7.64
CA ILE A 18 0.42 -4.91 -8.73
C ILE A 18 1.68 -5.64 -8.28
N GLU A 19 1.67 -6.95 -8.39
CA GLU A 19 2.80 -7.81 -8.11
C GLU A 19 2.88 -8.89 -9.17
N ASN A 20 4.01 -9.01 -9.84
CA ASN A 20 4.18 -9.90 -11.00
C ASN A 20 3.14 -9.65 -12.11
N GLU A 21 2.88 -8.37 -12.38
CA GLU A 21 1.94 -7.93 -13.42
C GLU A 21 0.48 -8.28 -13.12
N LYS A 22 0.18 -8.66 -11.88
CA LYS A 22 -1.17 -9.03 -11.47
C LYS A 22 -1.62 -8.19 -10.29
N PRO A 23 -2.88 -7.78 -10.25
CA PRO A 23 -3.41 -7.09 -9.08
C PRO A 23 -3.59 -8.06 -7.92
N ILE A 24 -3.06 -7.68 -6.77
CA ILE A 24 -3.29 -8.38 -5.51
C ILE A 24 -4.14 -7.49 -4.65
N TYR A 25 -5.35 -7.93 -4.34
CA TYR A 25 -6.27 -7.16 -3.50
C TYR A 25 -5.95 -7.38 -2.04
N ILE A 26 -5.93 -6.29 -1.30
CA ILE A 26 -5.67 -6.32 0.13
C ILE A 26 -6.91 -6.88 0.84
N GLN A 27 -6.71 -7.90 1.64
CA GLN A 27 -7.81 -8.61 2.31
C GLN A 27 -8.33 -7.90 3.55
N GLY A 28 -7.50 -7.13 4.20
CA GLY A 28 -7.88 -6.40 5.40
C GLY A 28 -8.27 -4.96 5.10
N ASN A 29 -8.32 -4.16 6.16
CA ASN A 29 -8.64 -2.74 6.08
C ASN A 29 -7.41 -1.85 5.98
N SER A 30 -6.22 -2.42 6.10
CA SER A 30 -4.99 -1.65 6.04
C SER A 30 -3.87 -2.44 5.37
N CYS A 31 -2.94 -1.71 4.79
CA CYS A 31 -1.74 -2.29 4.22
C CYS A 31 -0.57 -1.33 4.35
N TRP A 32 0.62 -1.90 4.31
CA TRP A 32 1.87 -1.18 4.32
C TRP A 32 2.73 -1.71 3.18
N PHE A 33 3.19 -0.83 2.32
CA PHE A 33 3.93 -1.23 1.14
C PHE A 33 4.81 -0.10 0.62
N ASP A 34 5.69 -0.43 -0.30
CA ASP A 34 6.49 0.56 -1.02
C ASP A 34 5.58 1.37 -1.93
N SER A 35 5.51 2.67 -1.72
CA SER A 35 4.60 3.56 -2.45
C SER A 35 4.93 3.69 -3.93
N LYS A 36 6.12 3.27 -4.36
CA LYS A 36 6.48 3.23 -5.78
C LYS A 36 5.86 2.06 -6.51
N LYS A 37 5.32 1.07 -5.82
CA LYS A 37 4.58 0.00 -6.47
C LYS A 37 3.34 0.55 -7.14
N ILE A 38 3.02 0.00 -8.29
CA ILE A 38 1.78 0.36 -8.96
C ILE A 38 0.62 -0.12 -8.08
N HIS A 39 -0.26 0.78 -7.75
CA HIS A 39 -1.36 0.48 -6.83
C HIS A 39 -2.58 1.34 -7.17
N GLY A 40 -3.71 0.96 -6.65
CA GLY A 40 -4.94 1.70 -6.86
C GLY A 40 -6.09 1.12 -6.07
N THR A 41 -7.28 1.57 -6.41
CA THR A 41 -8.52 1.09 -5.81
C THR A 41 -9.49 0.64 -6.90
N GLU A 42 -10.49 -0.15 -6.49
CA GLU A 42 -11.59 -0.51 -7.36
C GLU A 42 -12.22 0.74 -7.99
N THR A 43 -12.68 0.61 -9.22
CA THR A 43 -13.23 1.75 -9.98
C THR A 43 -14.66 2.11 -9.58
N ASN A 44 -15.40 1.17 -9.02
CA ASN A 44 -16.81 1.35 -8.68
C ASN A 44 -17.00 1.60 -7.17
N GLY A 45 -18.06 2.36 -6.86
CA GLY A 45 -18.46 2.61 -5.49
C GLY A 45 -17.79 3.82 -4.87
N TYR A 46 -18.12 4.04 -3.62
CA TYR A 46 -17.58 5.13 -2.82
C TYR A 46 -16.64 4.56 -1.77
N GLY A 47 -15.74 5.40 -1.29
CA GLY A 47 -14.88 5.00 -0.21
C GLY A 47 -14.15 6.17 0.40
N VAL A 48 -13.86 6.03 1.68
CA VAL A 48 -13.01 6.95 2.42
C VAL A 48 -11.82 6.16 2.93
N SER A 49 -10.63 6.67 2.68
CA SER A 49 -9.40 6.04 3.16
C SER A 49 -8.44 7.10 3.66
N LEU A 50 -7.54 6.67 4.52
CA LEU A 50 -6.44 7.49 5.01
C LEU A 50 -5.15 6.93 4.43
N ARG A 51 -4.35 7.82 3.88
CA ARG A 51 -3.02 7.48 3.35
C ARG A 51 -1.97 8.23 4.14
N VAL A 52 -0.96 7.53 4.59
CA VAL A 52 0.20 8.12 5.24
C VAL A 52 1.43 7.71 4.46
N ASP A 53 2.10 8.69 3.87
CA ASP A 53 3.28 8.47 3.04
C ASP A 53 4.53 8.92 3.80
N GLY A 54 5.62 8.22 3.61
CA GLY A 54 6.89 8.60 4.20
C GLY A 54 7.81 7.42 4.40
N GLU A 55 8.72 7.57 5.34
CA GLU A 55 9.59 6.51 5.80
C GLU A 55 9.30 6.29 7.28
N PHE A 56 8.88 5.09 7.64
CA PHE A 56 8.44 4.80 8.99
C PHE A 56 9.55 4.16 9.81
N LYS A 57 9.62 4.54 11.09
CA LYS A 57 10.54 3.90 12.02
C LYS A 57 10.12 2.46 12.26
N SER A 58 11.09 1.57 12.41
CA SER A 58 10.82 0.15 12.63
C SER A 58 9.95 -0.11 13.86
N GLU A 59 10.14 0.66 14.92
CA GLU A 59 9.31 0.59 16.12
C GLU A 59 7.84 0.85 15.83
N PHE A 60 7.56 1.81 14.95
CA PHE A 60 6.21 2.14 14.55
C PHE A 60 5.59 1.01 13.72
N ARG A 61 6.36 0.46 12.80
CA ARG A 61 5.91 -0.68 11.99
C ARG A 61 5.51 -1.86 12.86
N ASP A 62 6.34 -2.17 13.85
CA ASP A 62 6.07 -3.29 14.76
C ASP A 62 4.79 -3.08 15.57
N LYS A 63 4.53 -1.85 15.98
CA LYS A 63 3.30 -1.53 16.73
C LYS A 63 2.04 -1.61 15.89
N ILE A 64 2.12 -1.19 14.64
CA ILE A 64 0.94 -1.12 13.75
C ILE A 64 0.65 -2.48 13.11
N PHE A 65 1.68 -3.16 12.64
CA PHE A 65 1.51 -4.38 11.86
C PHE A 65 1.92 -5.66 12.58
N GLY A 66 2.57 -5.52 13.72
CA GLY A 66 3.07 -6.67 14.46
C GLY A 66 4.32 -7.27 13.80
N LYS A 67 4.84 -8.31 14.45
CA LYS A 67 6.07 -8.97 13.98
C LYS A 67 5.89 -9.76 12.69
N ASN A 68 4.66 -10.05 12.33
CA ASN A 68 4.34 -10.81 11.12
C ASN A 68 4.09 -9.93 9.89
N SER A 69 4.18 -8.61 10.03
CA SER A 69 4.05 -7.72 8.90
C SER A 69 5.23 -7.91 7.97
N ARG A 70 4.94 -7.97 6.69
CA ARG A 70 5.99 -8.14 5.69
C ARG A 70 5.99 -6.98 4.72
N TRP A 71 7.18 -6.59 4.31
CA TRP A 71 7.39 -5.68 3.22
C TRP A 71 7.22 -6.45 1.91
N MET A 72 6.35 -5.99 1.06
CA MET A 72 6.13 -6.65 -0.23
C MET A 72 7.29 -6.32 -1.17
N THR A 73 8.01 -7.34 -1.56
CA THR A 73 9.11 -7.20 -2.52
C THR A 73 8.56 -7.35 -3.93
N LEU A 74 8.78 -6.34 -4.75
CA LEU A 74 8.31 -6.35 -6.13
C LEU A 74 9.45 -6.48 -7.10
N GLN A 75 9.08 -6.91 -8.29
CA GLN A 75 9.97 -6.85 -9.43
C GLN A 75 9.99 -5.43 -9.99
N GLU A 76 11.10 -5.07 -10.63
CA GLU A 76 11.31 -3.74 -11.21
C GLU A 76 10.15 -3.27 -12.08
N LYS A 77 9.58 -4.16 -12.86
CA LYS A 77 8.48 -3.86 -13.77
C LYS A 77 7.17 -3.45 -13.08
N ASP A 78 7.05 -3.75 -11.80
CA ASP A 78 5.86 -3.42 -11.03
C ASP A 78 5.95 -2.06 -10.32
N TYR A 79 7.06 -1.35 -10.53
CA TYR A 79 7.25 -0.02 -9.97
C TYR A 79 6.83 1.06 -10.96
N ASP A 80 6.28 2.11 -10.43
CA ASP A 80 6.03 3.33 -11.20
C ASP A 80 7.27 4.22 -11.13
N HIS A 81 8.10 4.16 -12.15
CA HIS A 81 9.36 4.89 -12.20
C HIS A 81 9.17 6.40 -12.40
N ASN A 82 7.98 6.82 -12.77
CA ASN A 82 7.66 8.23 -12.97
C ASN A 82 7.10 8.87 -11.70
N ARG A 83 6.84 8.08 -10.68
CA ARG A 83 6.25 8.58 -9.46
C ARG A 83 7.29 9.35 -8.64
N LEU A 84 6.92 10.55 -8.23
CA LEU A 84 7.75 11.35 -7.34
C LEU A 84 7.75 10.75 -5.92
N PRO A 85 8.86 10.96 -5.17
CA PRO A 85 9.03 10.36 -3.83
C PRO A 85 7.94 10.69 -2.82
N TRP A 86 7.25 11.79 -3.00
CA TRP A 86 6.32 12.32 -2.01
C TRP A 86 4.84 12.11 -2.35
N TYR A 87 4.55 11.27 -3.28
CA TYR A 87 3.17 10.96 -3.66
C TYR A 87 2.77 9.56 -3.30
#